data_cbc13907b3fb0133bf71cc1eec5b55c4
#
_entry.id   cbc13907b3fb0133bf71cc1eec5b55c4
#
_cell.length_a   1.000
_cell.length_b   1.000
_cell.length_c   1.000
_cell.angle_alpha   90.00
_cell.angle_beta   90.00
_cell.angle_gamma   90.00
#
_symmetry.space_group_name_H-M   'P 1'
#
loop_
_entity.id
_entity.type
_entity.pdbx_description
1 polymer ?
#
loop_
_entity_poly.entity_id
_entity_poly.type
_entity_poly.pdbx_seq_one_letter_code
_entity_poly.pdbx_strand_id
1 'polypeptide(L)'
;LRLVPKLTENAFRDVNIAYANELSLVCDRLGVNVWELIELANRHPRVNILQPGPGVGGHCIAVDPWFIVDSAPEESRLIRTAREVNDNKPQYVIDRVRRKADRFKEPTIACFGLAFKANIDGLRESPAINIALELAKKQV
;
A
#
# COMPACT_ATOMS: atom_id res chain seq x y z
N LEU A 1 28.70 -5.61 2.07
CA LEU A 1 28.24 -6.62 1.09
C LEU A 1 27.11 -7.55 1.62
N ARG A 2 27.05 -7.90 2.92
CA ARG A 2 25.98 -8.77 3.47
C ARG A 2 24.59 -8.11 3.55
N LEU A 3 24.52 -6.78 3.59
CA LEU A 3 23.28 -6.02 3.70
C LEU A 3 22.58 -5.85 2.34
N VAL A 4 23.35 -5.79 1.25
CA VAL A 4 22.83 -5.52 -0.10
C VAL A 4 21.78 -6.54 -0.57
N PRO A 5 21.98 -7.88 -0.41
CA PRO A 5 20.93 -8.84 -0.79
C PRO A 5 19.62 -8.63 -0.06
N LYS A 6 19.66 -8.29 1.23
CA LYS A 6 18.45 -8.06 2.04
C LYS A 6 17.71 -6.81 1.60
N LEU A 7 18.43 -5.72 1.35
CA LEU A 7 17.84 -4.49 0.81
C LEU A 7 17.19 -4.72 -0.55
N THR A 8 17.88 -5.49 -1.42
CA THR A 8 17.36 -5.85 -2.75
C THR A 8 16.09 -6.68 -2.66
N GLU A 9 16.05 -7.70 -1.78
CA GLU A 9 14.87 -8.53 -1.56
C GLU A 9 13.67 -7.69 -1.09
N ASN A 10 13.88 -6.79 -0.14
CA ASN A 10 12.82 -5.93 0.38
C ASN A 10 12.36 -4.90 -0.66
N ALA A 11 13.28 -4.32 -1.44
CA ALA A 11 12.94 -3.40 -2.53
C ALA A 11 12.16 -4.12 -3.65
N PHE A 12 12.54 -5.35 -4.01
CA PHE A 12 11.78 -6.16 -4.97
C PHE A 12 10.34 -6.40 -4.51
N ARG A 13 10.15 -6.75 -3.23
CA ARG A 13 8.81 -6.95 -2.66
C ARG A 13 8.01 -5.65 -2.66
N ASP A 14 8.63 -4.53 -2.29
CA ASP A 14 8.00 -3.22 -2.27
C ASP A 14 7.52 -2.79 -3.66
N VAL A 15 8.34 -2.96 -4.69
CA VAL A 15 7.96 -2.68 -6.09
C VAL A 15 6.76 -3.51 -6.54
N ASN A 16 6.73 -4.81 -6.20
CA ASN A 16 5.60 -5.68 -6.55
C ASN A 16 4.31 -5.30 -5.80
N ILE A 17 4.42 -4.88 -4.54
CA ILE A 17 3.27 -4.34 -3.78
C ILE A 17 2.79 -3.02 -4.40
N ALA A 18 3.71 -2.13 -4.77
CA ALA A 18 3.38 -0.86 -5.40
C ALA A 18 2.64 -1.07 -6.72
N TYR A 19 3.07 -2.03 -7.54
CA TYR A 19 2.36 -2.38 -8.76
C TYR A 19 0.91 -2.79 -8.49
N ALA A 20 0.68 -3.67 -7.52
CA ALA A 20 -0.67 -4.09 -7.16
C ALA A 20 -1.51 -2.92 -6.60
N ASN A 21 -0.91 -2.06 -5.80
CA ASN A 21 -1.55 -0.88 -5.25
C ASN A 21 -1.93 0.12 -6.34
N GLU A 22 -1.02 0.44 -7.26
CA GLU A 22 -1.29 1.33 -8.40
C GLU A 22 -2.36 0.74 -9.32
N LEU A 23 -2.28 -0.56 -9.63
CA LEU A 23 -3.31 -1.25 -10.41
C LEU A 23 -4.70 -1.11 -9.79
N SER A 24 -4.80 -1.13 -8.45
CA SER A 24 -6.08 -0.92 -7.78
C SER A 24 -6.64 0.50 -7.97
N LEU A 25 -5.78 1.52 -8.10
CA LEU A 25 -6.19 2.89 -8.41
C LEU A 25 -6.71 3.00 -9.85
N VAL A 26 -6.00 2.38 -10.79
CA VAL A 26 -6.40 2.31 -12.20
C VAL A 26 -7.74 1.60 -12.34
N CYS A 27 -7.92 0.45 -11.68
CA CYS A 27 -9.17 -0.30 -11.70
C CYS A 27 -10.34 0.50 -11.12
N ASP A 28 -10.11 1.22 -10.02
CA ASP A 28 -11.12 2.09 -9.42
C ASP A 28 -11.56 3.19 -10.40
N ARG A 29 -10.61 3.78 -11.11
CA ARG A 29 -10.88 4.80 -12.14
C ARG A 29 -11.68 4.26 -13.31
N LEU A 30 -11.42 3.02 -13.71
CA LEU A 30 -12.07 2.36 -14.84
C LEU A 30 -13.38 1.64 -14.47
N GLY A 31 -13.72 1.56 -13.18
CA GLY A 31 -14.88 0.81 -12.71
C GLY A 31 -14.70 -0.72 -12.81
N VAL A 32 -13.47 -1.21 -12.77
CA VAL A 32 -13.11 -2.62 -12.87
C VAL A 32 -12.82 -3.19 -11.47
N ASN A 33 -13.22 -4.43 -11.24
CA ASN A 33 -12.87 -5.14 -10.01
C ASN A 33 -11.41 -5.60 -10.06
N VAL A 34 -10.56 -5.00 -9.23
CA VAL A 34 -9.11 -5.32 -9.21
C VAL A 34 -8.83 -6.76 -8.78
N TRP A 35 -9.64 -7.35 -7.92
CA TRP A 35 -9.45 -8.71 -7.41
C TRP A 35 -9.66 -9.73 -8.52
N GLU A 36 -10.73 -9.58 -9.29
CA GLU A 36 -11.01 -10.42 -10.47
C GLU A 36 -9.95 -10.24 -11.56
N LEU A 37 -9.53 -9.01 -11.80
CA LEU A 37 -8.47 -8.71 -12.77
C LEU A 37 -7.16 -9.40 -12.39
N ILE A 38 -6.75 -9.32 -11.13
CA ILE A 38 -5.52 -9.98 -10.64
C ILE A 38 -5.64 -11.49 -10.74
N GLU A 39 -6.79 -12.07 -10.36
CA GLU A 39 -7.02 -13.51 -10.48
C GLU A 39 -6.88 -13.98 -11.94
N LEU A 40 -7.47 -13.26 -12.88
CA LEU A 40 -7.37 -13.56 -14.29
C LEU A 40 -5.95 -13.42 -14.83
N ALA A 41 -5.26 -12.33 -14.48
CA ALA A 41 -3.88 -12.09 -14.91
C ALA A 41 -2.92 -13.16 -14.38
N ASN A 42 -3.11 -13.61 -13.15
CA ASN A 42 -2.28 -14.63 -12.49
C ASN A 42 -2.50 -16.05 -13.05
N ARG A 43 -3.46 -16.27 -13.96
CA ARG A 43 -3.55 -17.53 -14.73
C ARG A 43 -2.39 -17.70 -15.69
N HIS A 44 -1.73 -16.61 -16.06
CA HIS A 44 -0.54 -16.68 -16.89
C HIS A 44 0.64 -17.24 -16.08
N PRO A 45 1.36 -18.28 -16.53
CA PRO A 45 2.34 -19.02 -15.73
C PRO A 45 3.56 -18.19 -15.29
N ARG A 46 3.80 -17.03 -15.88
CA ARG A 46 4.91 -16.11 -15.56
C ARG A 46 4.45 -14.82 -14.86
N VAL A 47 3.20 -14.75 -14.42
CA VAL A 47 2.63 -13.57 -13.76
C VAL A 47 2.19 -13.95 -12.37
N ASN A 48 2.64 -13.18 -11.37
CA ASN A 48 2.25 -13.33 -9.98
C ASN A 48 2.08 -11.94 -9.35
N ILE A 49 0.95 -11.31 -9.64
CA ILE A 49 0.59 -10.02 -9.08
C ILE A 49 0.12 -10.23 -7.64
N LEU A 50 0.66 -9.43 -6.72
CA LEU A 50 0.29 -9.45 -5.31
C LEU A 50 -1.09 -8.81 -5.09
N GLN A 51 -1.64 -8.98 -3.90
CA GLN A 51 -2.90 -8.37 -3.51
C GLN A 51 -2.68 -6.90 -3.11
N PRO A 52 -3.49 -5.95 -3.61
CA PRO A 52 -3.42 -4.57 -3.18
C PRO A 52 -3.90 -4.42 -1.74
N GLY A 53 -3.35 -3.43 -1.05
CA GLY A 53 -3.67 -3.11 0.33
C GLY A 53 -3.79 -1.61 0.59
N PRO A 54 -4.01 -1.20 1.84
CA PRO A 54 -4.17 0.21 2.22
C PRO A 54 -2.83 0.97 2.28
N GLY A 55 -1.73 0.32 2.03
CA GLY A 55 -0.36 0.82 2.13
C GLY A 55 0.60 -0.28 2.55
N VAL A 56 1.86 0.06 2.82
CA VAL A 56 2.90 -0.86 3.28
C VAL A 56 3.33 -0.47 4.69
N GLY A 57 3.12 -1.38 5.63
CA GLY A 57 3.56 -1.25 7.00
C GLY A 57 4.76 -2.14 7.33
N GLY A 58 5.15 -2.10 8.60
CA GLY A 58 6.32 -2.81 9.09
C GLY A 58 7.63 -2.03 8.89
N HIS A 59 8.71 -2.56 9.45
CA HIS A 59 9.97 -1.82 9.53
C HIS A 59 10.85 -1.99 8.27
N CYS A 60 10.90 -3.19 7.70
CA CYS A 60 11.88 -3.48 6.65
C CYS A 60 11.41 -3.01 5.26
N ILE A 61 10.24 -3.46 4.81
CA ILE A 61 9.78 -3.18 3.44
C ILE A 61 9.50 -1.68 3.23
N ALA A 62 9.00 -1.00 4.26
CA ALA A 62 8.71 0.43 4.18
C ALA A 62 9.97 1.32 4.23
N VAL A 63 11.08 0.84 4.74
CA VAL A 63 12.29 1.64 5.02
C VAL A 63 13.48 1.25 4.14
N ASP A 64 13.74 -0.03 3.98
CA ASP A 64 14.94 -0.52 3.29
C ASP A 64 15.11 0.00 1.85
N PRO A 65 14.06 0.16 1.02
CA PRO A 65 14.20 0.72 -0.31
C PRO A 65 14.78 2.13 -0.33
N TRP A 66 14.53 2.94 0.71
CA TRP A 66 15.07 4.28 0.81
C TRP A 66 16.59 4.31 0.96
N PHE A 67 17.21 3.28 1.57
CA PHE A 67 18.67 3.18 1.61
C PHE A 67 19.27 2.98 0.22
N ILE A 68 18.58 2.25 -0.68
CA ILE A 68 19.00 2.11 -2.08
C ILE A 68 18.86 3.44 -2.80
N VAL A 69 17.73 4.13 -2.58
CA VAL A 69 17.45 5.43 -3.20
C VAL A 69 18.46 6.49 -2.77
N ASP A 70 18.84 6.49 -1.49
CA ASP A 70 19.86 7.43 -0.98
C ASP A 70 21.25 7.13 -1.53
N SER A 71 21.58 5.85 -1.70
CA SER A 71 22.89 5.42 -2.21
C SER A 71 23.09 5.65 -3.71
N ALA A 72 22.01 5.61 -4.50
CA ALA A 72 22.04 5.73 -5.96
C ALA A 72 20.77 6.47 -6.48
N PRO A 73 20.65 7.78 -6.21
CA PRO A 73 19.40 8.51 -6.43
C PRO A 73 18.99 8.65 -7.89
N GLU A 74 19.93 8.66 -8.81
CA GLU A 74 19.67 8.81 -10.27
C GLU A 74 19.24 7.48 -10.89
N GLU A 75 19.78 6.35 -10.42
CA GLU A 75 19.57 5.02 -10.94
C GLU A 75 18.34 4.32 -10.34
N SER A 76 17.90 4.73 -9.16
CA SER A 76 16.84 4.07 -8.38
C SER A 76 15.43 4.63 -8.61
N ARG A 77 15.15 5.13 -9.80
CA ARG A 77 13.87 5.79 -10.16
C ARG A 77 12.65 4.90 -9.91
N LEU A 78 12.71 3.65 -10.32
CA LEU A 78 11.62 2.68 -10.13
C LEU A 78 11.37 2.42 -8.63
N ILE A 79 12.43 2.20 -7.86
CA ILE A 79 12.34 1.93 -6.42
C ILE A 79 11.76 3.13 -5.68
N ARG A 80 12.21 4.35 -6.02
CA ARG A 80 11.67 5.59 -5.46
C ARG A 80 10.17 5.73 -5.77
N THR A 81 9.78 5.58 -7.02
CA THR A 81 8.38 5.71 -7.44
C THR A 81 7.50 4.65 -6.76
N ALA A 82 7.98 3.44 -6.62
CA ALA A 82 7.27 2.39 -5.90
C ALA A 82 7.01 2.77 -4.43
N ARG A 83 8.01 3.33 -3.74
CA ARG A 83 7.82 3.86 -2.38
C ARG A 83 6.79 4.98 -2.33
N GLU A 84 6.85 5.92 -3.25
CA GLU A 84 5.90 7.02 -3.34
C GLU A 84 4.46 6.52 -3.56
N VAL A 85 4.26 5.52 -4.44
CA VAL A 85 2.96 4.87 -4.65
C VAL A 85 2.44 4.25 -3.36
N ASN A 86 3.28 3.48 -2.66
CA ASN A 86 2.89 2.80 -1.42
C ASN A 86 2.63 3.79 -0.28
N ASP A 87 3.42 4.85 -0.15
CA ASP A 87 3.29 5.87 0.89
C ASP A 87 2.05 6.76 0.68
N ASN A 88 1.63 6.98 -0.56
CA ASN A 88 0.43 7.75 -0.90
C ASN A 88 -0.87 6.92 -0.82
N LYS A 89 -0.78 5.60 -0.77
CA LYS A 89 -1.96 4.73 -0.75
C LYS A 89 -2.90 4.96 0.45
N PRO A 90 -2.42 5.16 1.68
CA PRO A 90 -3.28 5.46 2.82
C PRO A 90 -4.13 6.73 2.60
N GLN A 91 -3.56 7.78 2.02
CA GLN A 91 -4.29 9.01 1.74
C GLN A 91 -5.42 8.78 0.73
N TYR A 92 -5.16 8.01 -0.33
CA TYR A 92 -6.21 7.62 -1.28
C TYR A 92 -7.38 6.90 -0.60
N VAL A 93 -7.09 5.98 0.33
CA VAL A 93 -8.12 5.26 1.09
C VAL A 93 -8.93 6.22 1.95
N ILE A 94 -8.26 7.14 2.67
CA ILE A 94 -8.90 8.16 3.50
C ILE A 94 -9.86 9.00 2.65
N ASP A 95 -9.40 9.51 1.52
CA ASP A 95 -10.21 10.36 0.64
C ASP A 95 -11.42 9.61 0.06
N ARG A 96 -11.23 8.33 -0.26
CA ARG A 96 -12.33 7.47 -0.73
C ARG A 96 -13.39 7.22 0.35
N VAL A 97 -12.95 6.95 1.58
CA VAL A 97 -13.85 6.75 2.72
C VAL A 97 -14.61 8.05 3.00
N ARG A 98 -13.92 9.19 3.05
CA ARG A 98 -14.55 10.50 3.27
C ARG A 98 -15.63 10.80 2.22
N ARG A 99 -15.34 10.65 0.94
CA ARG A 99 -16.31 10.83 -0.15
C ARG A 99 -17.57 9.96 0.00
N LYS A 100 -17.40 8.73 0.54
CA LYS A 100 -18.55 7.86 0.81
C LYS A 100 -19.31 8.28 2.07
N ALA A 101 -18.59 8.69 3.11
CA ALA A 101 -19.16 9.13 4.38
C ALA A 101 -19.95 10.44 4.25
N ASP A 102 -19.53 11.36 3.38
CA ASP A 102 -20.20 12.65 3.13
C ASP A 102 -21.66 12.53 2.65
N ARG A 103 -22.11 11.34 2.27
CA ARG A 103 -23.50 11.04 1.92
C ARG A 103 -24.42 10.87 3.13
N PHE A 104 -23.86 10.75 4.32
CA PHE A 104 -24.57 10.49 5.57
C PHE A 104 -24.42 11.68 6.51
N LYS A 105 -25.49 12.01 7.23
CA LYS A 105 -25.49 13.14 8.19
C LYS A 105 -24.58 12.87 9.39
N GLU A 106 -24.57 11.64 9.86
CA GLU A 106 -23.77 11.16 11.00
C GLU A 106 -23.14 9.80 10.65
N PRO A 107 -22.04 9.79 9.85
CA PRO A 107 -21.46 8.54 9.41
C PRO A 107 -20.75 7.81 10.54
N THR A 108 -21.03 6.52 10.69
CA THR A 108 -20.26 5.61 11.53
C THR A 108 -19.37 4.73 10.65
N ILE A 109 -18.06 4.70 10.91
CA ILE A 109 -17.10 3.95 10.14
C ILE A 109 -16.52 2.84 11.01
N ALA A 110 -16.70 1.58 10.62
CA ALA A 110 -16.08 0.44 11.27
C ALA A 110 -14.75 0.08 10.61
N CYS A 111 -13.68 0.03 11.41
CA CYS A 111 -12.35 -0.40 10.95
C CYS A 111 -12.10 -1.85 11.38
N PHE A 112 -12.03 -2.77 10.41
CA PHE A 112 -11.79 -4.19 10.67
C PHE A 112 -10.29 -4.51 10.59
N GLY A 113 -9.63 -4.55 11.76
CA GLY A 113 -8.21 -4.83 11.91
C GLY A 113 -7.34 -3.57 11.77
N LEU A 114 -6.36 -3.48 12.64
CA LEU A 114 -5.41 -2.37 12.69
C LEU A 114 -3.96 -2.82 12.49
N ALA A 115 -3.71 -4.12 12.40
CA ALA A 115 -2.38 -4.66 12.16
C ALA A 115 -1.92 -4.37 10.72
N PHE A 116 -0.60 -4.24 10.52
CA PHE A 116 -0.04 -3.97 9.19
C PHE A 116 -0.08 -5.20 8.26
N LYS A 117 -0.41 -6.35 8.76
CA LYS A 117 -0.43 -7.63 8.05
C LYS A 117 -1.44 -8.57 8.68
N ALA A 118 -2.04 -9.47 7.90
CA ALA A 118 -2.93 -10.50 8.39
C ALA A 118 -2.21 -11.48 9.36
N ASN A 119 -2.95 -11.98 10.35
CA ASN A 119 -2.50 -12.99 11.31
C ASN A 119 -1.31 -12.58 12.18
N ILE A 120 -1.17 -11.30 12.51
CA ILE A 120 -0.18 -10.79 13.45
C ILE A 120 -0.79 -9.70 14.35
N ASP A 121 -0.15 -9.48 15.50
CA ASP A 121 -0.51 -8.40 16.45
C ASP A 121 0.34 -7.13 16.24
N GLY A 122 1.13 -7.07 15.16
CA GLY A 122 2.03 -5.96 14.89
C GLY A 122 1.29 -4.69 14.45
N LEU A 123 1.40 -3.64 15.24
CA LEU A 123 0.81 -2.32 14.96
C LEU A 123 1.83 -1.30 14.45
N ARG A 124 3.12 -1.65 14.46
CA ARG A 124 4.21 -0.74 14.08
C ARG A 124 4.10 -0.34 12.61
N GLU A 125 4.14 0.96 12.37
CA GLU A 125 4.04 1.55 11.03
C GLU A 125 2.82 1.02 10.24
N SER A 126 1.71 0.74 10.94
CA SER A 126 0.51 0.23 10.30
C SER A 126 -0.23 1.32 9.53
N PRO A 127 -0.41 1.18 8.21
CA PRO A 127 -1.25 2.08 7.44
C PRO A 127 -2.70 2.11 7.93
N ALA A 128 -3.22 1.00 8.43
CA ALA A 128 -4.58 0.90 8.94
C ALA A 128 -4.81 1.78 10.18
N ILE A 129 -3.82 1.85 11.08
CA ILE A 129 -3.87 2.77 12.23
C ILE A 129 -3.89 4.23 11.77
N ASN A 130 -2.99 4.58 10.85
CA ASN A 130 -2.90 5.95 10.34
C ASN A 130 -4.22 6.36 9.68
N ILE A 131 -4.82 5.49 8.87
CA ILE A 131 -6.12 5.72 8.24
C ILE A 131 -7.20 5.93 9.30
N ALA A 132 -7.29 5.05 10.32
CA ALA A 132 -8.30 5.13 11.37
C ALA A 132 -8.17 6.43 12.17
N LEU A 133 -6.94 6.81 12.56
CA LEU A 133 -6.66 8.05 13.29
C LEU A 133 -7.01 9.31 12.47
N GLU A 134 -6.67 9.33 11.18
CA GLU A 134 -6.98 10.45 10.31
C GLU A 134 -8.49 10.59 10.04
N LEU A 135 -9.21 9.48 9.98
CA LEU A 135 -10.67 9.52 9.84
C LEU A 135 -11.34 9.98 11.12
N ALA A 136 -10.80 9.63 12.30
CA ALA A 136 -11.31 10.05 13.61
C ALA A 136 -11.13 11.55 13.88
N LYS A 137 -10.09 12.19 13.32
CA LYS A 137 -9.78 13.63 13.54
C LYS A 137 -10.82 14.60 12.95
N LYS A 138 -11.72 14.18 12.07
CA LYS A 138 -12.68 15.04 11.37
C LYS A 138 -14.08 15.03 11.96
N GLN A 139 -14.21 14.83 13.26
CA GLN A 139 -15.47 15.08 13.99
C GLN A 139 -15.42 16.41 14.78
N VAL A 140 -14.84 17.44 14.16
CA VAL A 140 -14.93 18.81 14.70
C VAL A 140 -15.46 19.72 13.59
#